data_6c24287487c151653dbbe3632b43b06a
#
_entry.id   6c24287487c151653dbbe3632b43b06a
#
_cell.length_a   1.000
_cell.length_b   1.000
_cell.length_c   1.000
_cell.angle_alpha   90.00
_cell.angle_beta   90.00
_cell.angle_gamma   90.00
#
_symmetry.space_group_name_H-M   'P 1'
#
loop_
_entity.id
_entity.type
_entity.pdbx_description
1 polymer ?
#
loop_
_entity_poly.entity_id
_entity_poly.type
_entity_poly.pdbx_seq_one_letter_code
_entity_poly.pdbx_strand_id
1 'polypeptide(L)'
;MRLPRLIGLSRALDLILTGRAVGADEALAMGLANRVVEDGQALPAAIALAEQLAALPQTCLRNDRQSAYEQFGLTLEQALAHEFRLGQQTLASGEAARGASAFSQGAGRSGQRLA
;
A
#
# COMPACT_ATOMS: atom_id res chain seq x y z
N MET A 1 -14.15 -7.96 -9.36
CA MET A 1 -14.62 -8.18 -7.96
C MET A 1 -13.68 -7.52 -6.95
N ARG A 2 -13.46 -6.21 -7.11
CA ARG A 2 -12.52 -5.44 -6.24
C ARG A 2 -13.22 -4.88 -4.99
N LEU A 3 -14.40 -4.29 -5.16
CA LEU A 3 -15.09 -3.54 -4.11
C LEU A 3 -15.31 -4.34 -2.80
N PRO A 4 -15.85 -5.58 -2.83
CA PRO A 4 -16.03 -6.35 -1.60
C PRO A 4 -14.75 -6.67 -0.83
N ARG A 5 -13.60 -6.71 -1.52
CA ARG A 5 -12.29 -6.92 -0.89
C ARG A 5 -11.74 -5.67 -0.21
N LEU A 6 -12.18 -4.49 -0.63
CA LEU A 6 -11.76 -3.22 -0.05
C LEU A 6 -12.60 -2.83 1.17
N ILE A 7 -13.94 -2.93 1.06
CA ILE A 7 -14.86 -2.37 2.07
C ILE A 7 -15.73 -3.42 2.76
N GLY A 8 -15.52 -4.69 2.47
CA GLY A 8 -16.31 -5.80 2.97
C GLY A 8 -17.61 -6.01 2.18
N LEU A 9 -18.15 -7.24 2.27
CA LEU A 9 -19.26 -7.68 1.43
C LEU A 9 -20.54 -6.85 1.66
N SER A 10 -20.89 -6.56 2.91
CA SER A 10 -22.12 -5.87 3.25
C SER A 10 -22.19 -4.47 2.64
N ARG A 11 -21.16 -3.65 2.86
CA ARG A 11 -21.08 -2.29 2.29
C ARG A 11 -21.00 -2.33 0.77
N ALA A 12 -20.26 -3.28 0.23
CA ALA A 12 -20.16 -3.44 -1.22
C ALA A 12 -21.50 -3.76 -1.86
N LEU A 13 -22.31 -4.64 -1.25
CA LEU A 13 -23.65 -4.97 -1.74
C LEU A 13 -24.60 -3.77 -1.64
N ASP A 14 -24.56 -3.00 -0.56
CA ASP A 14 -25.34 -1.76 -0.47
C ASP A 14 -25.05 -0.85 -1.68
N LEU A 15 -23.79 -0.58 -1.97
CA LEU A 15 -23.42 0.28 -3.10
C LEU A 15 -23.75 -0.33 -4.47
N ILE A 16 -23.53 -1.64 -4.64
CA ILE A 16 -23.76 -2.33 -5.92
C ILE A 16 -25.26 -2.40 -6.25
N LEU A 17 -26.08 -2.70 -5.25
CA LEU A 17 -27.50 -2.93 -5.46
C LEU A 17 -28.31 -1.63 -5.53
N THR A 18 -27.88 -0.60 -4.80
CA THR A 18 -28.59 0.69 -4.79
C THR A 18 -28.09 1.66 -5.85
N GLY A 19 -26.83 1.54 -6.28
CA GLY A 19 -26.18 2.50 -7.18
C GLY A 19 -26.05 3.90 -6.58
N ARG A 20 -26.19 4.04 -5.25
CA ARG A 20 -26.14 5.35 -4.60
C ARG A 20 -24.76 5.99 -4.67
N ALA A 21 -24.73 7.29 -4.66
CA ALA A 21 -23.49 8.06 -4.57
C ALA A 21 -22.85 7.92 -3.17
N VAL A 22 -21.52 8.06 -3.14
CA VAL A 22 -20.70 8.04 -1.91
C VAL A 22 -19.88 9.31 -1.86
N GLY A 23 -20.01 10.06 -0.76
CA GLY A 23 -19.21 11.24 -0.50
C GLY A 23 -17.78 10.90 -0.05
N ALA A 24 -16.89 11.89 -0.06
CA ALA A 24 -15.46 11.68 0.27
C ALA A 24 -15.26 11.16 1.70
N ASP A 25 -15.95 11.75 2.68
CA ASP A 25 -15.83 11.35 4.09
C ASP A 25 -16.35 9.93 4.33
N GLU A 26 -17.44 9.55 3.70
CA GLU A 26 -17.97 8.20 3.78
C GLU A 26 -16.99 7.20 3.11
N ALA A 27 -16.43 7.55 1.96
CA ALA A 27 -15.44 6.74 1.27
C ALA A 27 -14.19 6.51 2.14
N LEU A 28 -13.73 7.55 2.85
CA LEU A 28 -12.64 7.44 3.82
C LEU A 28 -13.02 6.54 5.00
N ALA A 29 -14.18 6.77 5.60
CA ALA A 29 -14.64 6.02 6.77
C ALA A 29 -14.85 4.52 6.50
N MET A 30 -15.24 4.15 5.29
CA MET A 30 -15.43 2.75 4.90
C MET A 30 -14.17 2.06 4.33
N GLY A 31 -13.08 2.81 4.14
CA GLY A 31 -11.83 2.28 3.58
C GLY A 31 -11.83 2.17 2.05
N LEU A 32 -12.75 2.83 1.36
CA LEU A 32 -12.75 2.93 -0.11
C LEU A 32 -11.71 3.94 -0.59
N ALA A 33 -11.55 5.05 0.11
CA ALA A 33 -10.47 6.02 -0.07
C ALA A 33 -9.49 5.93 1.11
N ASN A 34 -8.21 6.09 0.84
CA ASN A 34 -7.16 6.12 1.86
C ASN A 34 -6.86 7.55 2.35
N ARG A 35 -7.20 8.55 1.53
CA ARG A 35 -6.95 9.97 1.79
C ARG A 35 -8.05 10.80 1.16
N VAL A 36 -8.39 11.89 1.82
CA VAL A 36 -9.26 12.93 1.31
C VAL A 36 -8.49 14.24 1.41
N VAL A 37 -8.59 15.07 0.42
CA VAL A 37 -7.95 16.38 0.34
C VAL A 37 -8.98 17.42 -0.10
N GLU A 38 -8.65 18.70 0.04
CA GLU A 38 -9.48 19.79 -0.43
C GLU A 38 -9.77 19.68 -1.93
N ASP A 39 -10.89 20.26 -2.34
CA ASP A 39 -11.31 20.24 -3.75
C ASP A 39 -10.22 20.83 -4.66
N GLY A 40 -9.98 20.20 -5.79
CA GLY A 40 -8.92 20.56 -6.71
C GLY A 40 -7.50 20.10 -6.30
N GLN A 41 -7.29 19.59 -5.09
CA GLN A 41 -5.96 19.16 -4.59
C GLN A 41 -5.64 17.69 -4.82
N ALA A 42 -6.52 16.93 -5.45
CA ALA A 42 -6.31 15.49 -5.65
C ALA A 42 -5.06 15.18 -6.49
N LEU A 43 -4.85 15.88 -7.59
CA LEU A 43 -3.69 15.66 -8.46
C LEU A 43 -2.36 16.08 -7.80
N PRO A 44 -2.22 17.29 -7.23
CA PRO A 44 -1.01 17.64 -6.49
C PRO A 44 -0.67 16.67 -5.37
N ALA A 45 -1.66 16.25 -4.57
CA ALA A 45 -1.47 15.29 -3.49
C ALA A 45 -1.07 13.90 -3.99
N ALA A 46 -1.63 13.46 -5.11
CA ALA A 46 -1.26 12.19 -5.74
C ALA A 46 0.19 12.22 -6.28
N ILE A 47 0.60 13.31 -6.89
CA ILE A 47 1.99 13.50 -7.37
C ILE A 47 2.95 13.47 -6.18
N ALA A 48 2.68 14.23 -5.12
CA ALA A 48 3.52 14.25 -3.93
C ALA A 48 3.64 12.86 -3.28
N LEU A 49 2.55 12.06 -3.27
CA LEU A 49 2.61 10.68 -2.81
C LEU A 49 3.44 9.79 -3.73
N ALA A 50 3.29 9.96 -5.05
CA ALA A 50 4.08 9.19 -6.02
C ALA A 50 5.58 9.47 -5.89
N GLU A 51 5.98 10.73 -5.68
CA GLU A 51 7.37 11.12 -5.41
C GLU A 51 7.91 10.48 -4.12
N GLN A 52 7.12 10.47 -3.05
CA GLN A 52 7.48 9.76 -1.82
C GLN A 52 7.70 8.27 -2.05
N LEU A 53 6.82 7.61 -2.82
CA LEU A 53 6.97 6.19 -3.14
C LEU A 53 8.18 5.94 -4.04
N ALA A 54 8.48 6.84 -4.97
CA ALA A 54 9.62 6.73 -5.87
C ALA A 54 10.96 6.84 -5.13
N ALA A 55 11.00 7.54 -4.00
CA ALA A 55 12.19 7.67 -3.16
C ALA A 55 12.48 6.43 -2.28
N LEU A 56 11.52 5.52 -2.14
CA LEU A 56 11.69 4.30 -1.33
C LEU A 56 12.47 3.20 -2.06
N PRO A 57 13.04 2.20 -1.35
CA PRO A 57 13.67 1.03 -1.94
C PRO A 57 12.70 0.29 -2.88
N GLN A 58 12.95 0.33 -4.16
CA GLN A 58 11.96 -0.07 -5.17
C GLN A 58 11.76 -1.58 -5.28
N THR A 59 12.78 -2.38 -5.02
CA THR A 59 12.64 -3.85 -5.03
C THR A 59 11.76 -4.29 -3.87
N CYS A 60 12.01 -3.78 -2.66
CA CYS A 60 11.20 -4.05 -1.49
C CYS A 60 9.73 -3.64 -1.71
N LEU A 61 9.50 -2.40 -2.08
CA LEU A 61 8.16 -1.84 -2.29
C LEU A 61 7.35 -2.63 -3.33
N ARG A 62 7.96 -3.03 -4.43
CA ARG A 62 7.29 -3.81 -5.48
C ARG A 62 7.00 -5.23 -5.04
N ASN A 63 7.94 -5.88 -4.33
CA ASN A 63 7.77 -7.23 -3.81
C ASN A 63 6.67 -7.28 -2.75
N ASP A 64 6.64 -6.31 -1.82
CA ASP A 64 5.59 -6.21 -0.80
C ASP A 64 4.21 -5.98 -1.45
N ARG A 65 4.14 -5.08 -2.42
CA ARG A 65 2.92 -4.86 -3.19
C ARG A 65 2.47 -6.13 -3.92
N GLN A 66 3.39 -6.85 -4.54
CA GLN A 66 3.11 -8.11 -5.25
C GLN A 66 2.58 -9.15 -4.27
N SER A 67 3.24 -9.37 -3.14
CA SER A 67 2.79 -10.29 -2.08
C SER A 67 1.37 -9.96 -1.62
N ALA A 68 1.10 -8.67 -1.35
CA ALA A 68 -0.22 -8.22 -0.91
C ALA A 68 -1.35 -8.52 -1.93
N TYR A 69 -1.06 -8.50 -3.23
CA TYR A 69 -2.06 -8.83 -4.26
C TYR A 69 -2.19 -10.34 -4.49
N GLU A 70 -1.09 -11.07 -4.48
CA GLU A 70 -1.06 -12.48 -4.87
C GLU A 70 -1.50 -13.43 -3.76
N GLN A 71 -1.57 -12.97 -2.50
CA GLN A 71 -2.05 -13.78 -1.37
C GLN A 71 -3.51 -14.23 -1.50
N PHE A 72 -4.33 -13.49 -2.26
CA PHE A 72 -5.75 -13.80 -2.40
C PHE A 72 -5.96 -15.10 -3.17
N GLY A 73 -6.59 -16.08 -2.53
CA GLY A 73 -6.83 -17.40 -3.10
C GLY A 73 -5.76 -18.45 -2.78
N LEU A 74 -4.70 -18.08 -2.07
CA LEU A 74 -3.72 -18.99 -1.52
C LEU A 74 -4.12 -19.46 -0.12
N THR A 75 -3.66 -20.65 0.29
CA THR A 75 -3.67 -21.01 1.70
C THR A 75 -2.67 -20.13 2.46
N LEU A 76 -2.84 -20.00 3.78
CA LEU A 76 -1.90 -19.22 4.59
C LEU A 76 -0.45 -19.70 4.42
N GLU A 77 -0.23 -21.01 4.40
CA GLU A 77 1.11 -21.60 4.20
C GLU A 77 1.70 -21.20 2.85
N GLN A 78 0.91 -21.28 1.78
CA GLN A 78 1.35 -20.86 0.44
C GLN A 78 1.64 -19.36 0.36
N ALA A 79 0.81 -18.53 1.00
CA ALA A 79 1.00 -17.08 1.05
C ALA A 79 2.28 -16.71 1.78
N LEU A 80 2.55 -17.32 2.95
CA LEU A 80 3.78 -17.11 3.70
C LEU A 80 5.04 -17.59 2.95
N ALA A 81 4.96 -18.75 2.28
CA ALA A 81 6.06 -19.23 1.45
C ALA A 81 6.33 -18.30 0.25
N HIS A 82 5.29 -17.73 -0.33
CA HIS A 82 5.41 -16.76 -1.41
C HIS A 82 6.03 -15.44 -0.93
N GLU A 83 5.54 -14.88 0.16
CA GLU A 83 6.09 -13.69 0.81
C GLU A 83 7.57 -13.87 1.15
N PHE A 84 7.94 -15.02 1.73
CA PHE A 84 9.33 -15.32 2.04
C PHE A 84 10.24 -15.33 0.80
N ARG A 85 9.78 -15.88 -0.33
CA ARG A 85 10.54 -15.85 -1.59
C ARG A 85 10.77 -14.42 -2.11
N LEU A 86 9.76 -13.58 -2.04
CA LEU A 86 9.85 -12.16 -2.42
C LEU A 86 10.79 -11.41 -1.47
N GLY A 87 10.72 -11.69 -0.15
CA GLY A 87 11.65 -11.16 0.84
C GLY A 87 13.11 -11.54 0.56
N GLN A 88 13.36 -12.79 0.16
CA GLN A 88 14.71 -13.22 -0.24
C GLN A 88 15.23 -12.44 -1.46
N GLN A 89 14.37 -12.14 -2.44
CA GLN A 89 14.77 -11.32 -3.59
C GLN A 89 15.13 -9.90 -3.15
N THR A 90 14.36 -9.32 -2.21
CA THR A 90 14.66 -8.01 -1.63
C THR A 90 16.01 -8.02 -0.91
N LEU A 91 16.31 -9.05 -0.12
CA LEU A 91 17.61 -9.20 0.54
C LEU A 91 18.75 -9.31 -0.49
N ALA A 92 18.57 -10.13 -1.52
CA ALA A 92 19.56 -10.32 -2.58
C ALA A 92 19.85 -9.05 -3.40
N SER A 93 18.89 -8.11 -3.50
CA SER A 93 19.08 -6.81 -4.17
C SER A 93 20.06 -5.88 -3.47
N GLY A 94 20.40 -6.16 -2.21
CA GLY A 94 21.23 -5.29 -1.36
C GLY A 94 20.52 -4.05 -0.81
N GLU A 95 19.23 -3.86 -1.10
CA GLU A 95 18.45 -2.72 -0.58
C GLU A 95 18.37 -2.73 0.94
N ALA A 96 18.20 -3.91 1.54
CA ALA A 96 18.14 -4.05 3.00
C ALA A 96 19.45 -3.60 3.68
N ALA A 97 20.60 -3.96 3.11
CA ALA A 97 21.90 -3.54 3.63
C ALA A 97 22.11 -2.02 3.50
N ARG A 98 21.71 -1.43 2.36
CA ARG A 98 21.74 0.02 2.16
C ARG A 98 20.83 0.75 3.14
N GLY A 99 19.60 0.25 3.36
CA GLY A 99 18.66 0.79 4.32
C GLY A 99 19.18 0.74 5.76
N ALA A 100 19.75 -0.38 6.18
CA ALA A 100 20.38 -0.54 7.49
C ALA A 100 21.56 0.43 7.68
N SER A 101 22.40 0.61 6.67
CA SER A 101 23.50 1.57 6.68
C SER A 101 22.99 3.01 6.79
N ALA A 102 21.99 3.39 6.02
CA ALA A 102 21.37 4.72 6.09
C ALA A 102 20.75 4.98 7.48
N PHE A 103 20.06 3.99 8.03
CA PHE A 103 19.49 4.08 9.39
C PHE A 103 20.58 4.25 10.47
N SER A 104 21.68 3.52 10.38
CA SER A 104 22.83 3.69 11.29
C SER A 104 23.43 5.08 11.22
N GLN A 105 23.37 5.73 10.07
CA GLN A 105 23.81 7.10 9.82
C GLN A 105 22.75 8.16 10.21
N GLY A 106 21.60 7.75 10.72
CA GLY A 106 20.57 8.64 11.25
C GLY A 106 19.32 8.81 10.38
N ALA A 107 19.29 8.24 9.18
CA ALA A 107 18.11 8.30 8.32
C ALA A 107 16.94 7.53 8.97
N GLY A 108 15.74 8.13 8.95
CA GLY A 108 14.53 7.51 9.49
C GLY A 108 14.44 7.47 11.02
N ARG A 109 15.42 7.96 11.75
CA ARG A 109 15.34 8.07 13.20
C ARG A 109 14.27 9.09 13.60
N SER A 110 13.55 8.82 14.68
CA SER A 110 12.49 9.70 15.20
C SER A 110 11.32 9.92 14.25
N GLY A 111 11.03 8.97 13.35
CA GLY A 111 9.91 9.07 12.42
C GLY A 111 10.15 10.06 11.27
N GLN A 112 11.35 10.56 11.09
CA GLN A 112 11.70 11.35 9.93
C GLN A 112 11.65 10.47 8.67
N ARG A 113 10.99 10.98 7.62
CA ARG A 113 10.93 10.28 6.33
C ARG A 113 12.33 10.20 5.73
N LEU A 114 12.64 9.06 5.13
CA LEU A 114 13.79 8.93 4.25
C LEU A 114 13.58 9.91 3.08
N ALA A 115 14.49 10.84 2.90
CA ALA A 115 14.49 11.74 1.76
C ALA A 115 15.05 11.00 0.52
#